data_68dbe7740f9a9a7b522c145498797579
#
_entry.id   68dbe7740f9a9a7b522c145498797579
#
_cell.length_a   1.000
_cell.length_b   1.000
_cell.length_c   1.000
_cell.angle_alpha   90.00
_cell.angle_beta   90.00
_cell.angle_gamma   90.00
#
_symmetry.space_group_name_H-M   'P 1'
#
loop_
_entity.id
_entity.type
_entity.pdbx_description
1 polymer ?
#
loop_
_entity_poly.entity_id
_entity_poly.type
_entity_poly.pdbx_seq_one_letter_code
_entity_poly.pdbx_strand_id
1 'polypeptide(L)'
;MKVLLTGAFGNVGKSALQELIRQGHSVRCFDLQTRANVKAARTFKGQMEVMWGDLRRPQDVAAAVQGQDVVVHLAFIIPKLSATGVDCERRPDWAYEINVGGTAHLLQAMQAMPRPPKILFTSSCHVYGRTQHQPPPRTVADPVQPVEHYTRHKIECERMVRDSGLQWSIFRLAATLPITMILDPGMFDVPLNNRIEYVHTRDVGLAIANGVRSEEIWGKVLLIGGGPRCQFVYREIAERILEAIGVGMLPEEAFSTTPFAVDWLDTTESQRLLNYQQRDLDDYVRDLVQFLGPRLYLVRLFRPFLRQWLLSRSPYFRPPRSWWWWKLWPVPRPVG
;
A
#
# COMPACT_ATOMS: atom_id res chain seq x y z
N MET A 1 -24.73 -2.48 4.31
CA MET A 1 -24.44 -1.04 4.14
C MET A 1 -24.09 -0.75 2.70
N LYS A 2 -24.33 0.48 2.24
CA LYS A 2 -23.84 1.01 0.96
C LYS A 2 -22.47 1.64 1.19
N VAL A 3 -21.45 1.14 0.49
CA VAL A 3 -20.05 1.52 0.71
C VAL A 3 -19.47 2.11 -0.57
N LEU A 4 -19.00 3.36 -0.52
CA LEU A 4 -18.12 3.92 -1.55
C LEU A 4 -16.70 3.47 -1.28
N LEU A 5 -16.09 2.79 -2.26
CA LEU A 5 -14.69 2.36 -2.21
C LEU A 5 -13.90 3.13 -3.27
N THR A 6 -13.06 4.09 -2.87
CA THR A 6 -12.17 4.80 -3.79
C THR A 6 -10.85 4.05 -3.95
N GLY A 7 -10.26 4.07 -5.14
CA GLY A 7 -9.07 3.25 -5.43
C GLY A 7 -9.36 1.74 -5.42
N ALA A 8 -10.59 1.37 -5.79
CA ALA A 8 -11.14 0.03 -5.67
C ALA A 8 -10.33 -1.05 -6.42
N PHE A 9 -9.65 -0.68 -7.48
CA PHE A 9 -8.92 -1.63 -8.34
C PHE A 9 -7.41 -1.65 -8.08
N GLY A 10 -6.94 -0.89 -7.08
CA GLY A 10 -5.57 -0.94 -6.56
C GLY A 10 -5.24 -2.25 -5.83
N ASN A 11 -4.03 -2.36 -5.28
CA ASN A 11 -3.57 -3.55 -4.54
C ASN A 11 -4.49 -3.87 -3.35
N VAL A 12 -4.62 -2.95 -2.40
CA VAL A 12 -5.50 -3.11 -1.23
C VAL A 12 -6.98 -3.06 -1.64
N GLY A 13 -7.32 -2.19 -2.61
CA GLY A 13 -8.70 -1.98 -3.05
C GLY A 13 -9.40 -3.26 -3.51
N LYS A 14 -8.73 -4.10 -4.30
CA LYS A 14 -9.30 -5.39 -4.75
C LYS A 14 -9.56 -6.35 -3.60
N SER A 15 -8.68 -6.40 -2.62
CA SER A 15 -8.87 -7.24 -1.43
C SER A 15 -10.01 -6.72 -0.55
N ALA A 16 -10.08 -5.39 -0.37
CA ALA A 16 -11.20 -4.76 0.35
C ALA A 16 -12.53 -4.98 -0.38
N LEU A 17 -12.56 -4.81 -1.70
CA LEU A 17 -13.75 -5.06 -2.51
C LEU A 17 -14.25 -6.49 -2.36
N GLN A 18 -13.36 -7.48 -2.45
CA GLN A 18 -13.71 -8.89 -2.30
C GLN A 18 -14.33 -9.19 -0.93
N GLU A 19 -13.74 -8.66 0.16
CA GLU A 19 -14.24 -8.89 1.52
C GLU A 19 -15.55 -8.14 1.79
N LEU A 20 -15.70 -6.91 1.31
CA LEU A 20 -16.94 -6.15 1.42
C LEU A 20 -18.10 -6.87 0.72
N ILE A 21 -17.88 -7.37 -0.49
CA ILE A 21 -18.89 -8.16 -1.23
C ILE A 21 -19.20 -9.46 -0.47
N ARG A 22 -18.17 -10.19 0.00
CA ARG A 22 -18.35 -11.44 0.76
C ARG A 22 -19.18 -11.22 2.04
N GLN A 23 -19.08 -10.05 2.65
CA GLN A 23 -19.85 -9.68 3.84
C GLN A 23 -21.24 -9.09 3.52
N GLY A 24 -21.66 -9.07 2.26
CA GLY A 24 -23.00 -8.64 1.83
C GLY A 24 -23.20 -7.13 1.76
N HIS A 25 -22.11 -6.35 1.63
CA HIS A 25 -22.20 -4.91 1.39
C HIS A 25 -22.52 -4.61 -0.07
N SER A 26 -23.32 -3.55 -0.31
CA SER A 26 -23.48 -2.96 -1.64
C SER A 26 -22.32 -1.99 -1.89
N VAL A 27 -21.45 -2.31 -2.83
CA VAL A 27 -20.22 -1.54 -3.04
C VAL A 27 -20.30 -0.73 -4.32
N ARG A 28 -20.10 0.58 -4.22
CA ARG A 28 -19.81 1.48 -5.34
C ARG A 28 -18.30 1.67 -5.41
N CYS A 29 -17.69 1.19 -6.50
CA CYS A 29 -16.26 1.36 -6.79
C CYS A 29 -16.04 2.67 -7.53
N PHE A 30 -15.20 3.57 -7.00
CA PHE A 30 -14.79 4.80 -7.64
C PHE A 30 -13.29 4.76 -7.95
N ASP A 31 -12.95 4.85 -9.23
CA ASP A 31 -11.55 4.78 -9.69
C ASP A 31 -11.40 5.40 -11.08
N LEU A 32 -10.15 5.63 -11.51
CA LEU A 32 -9.83 6.10 -12.87
C LEU A 32 -10.13 5.02 -13.90
N GLN A 33 -10.69 5.39 -15.04
CA GLN A 33 -10.96 4.48 -16.17
C GLN A 33 -9.69 4.13 -16.96
N THR A 34 -8.74 3.46 -16.31
CA THR A 34 -7.55 2.92 -16.99
C THR A 34 -7.82 1.53 -17.57
N ARG A 35 -7.02 1.12 -18.57
CA ARG A 35 -7.11 -0.25 -19.12
C ARG A 35 -6.95 -1.32 -18.04
N ALA A 36 -6.05 -1.10 -17.08
CA ALA A 36 -5.81 -2.01 -15.96
C ALA A 36 -7.02 -2.11 -15.03
N ASN A 37 -7.61 -0.97 -14.65
CA ASN A 37 -8.79 -0.90 -13.77
C ASN A 37 -10.02 -1.52 -14.43
N VAL A 38 -10.25 -1.24 -15.73
CA VAL A 38 -11.35 -1.87 -16.50
C VAL A 38 -11.17 -3.39 -16.55
N LYS A 39 -9.94 -3.89 -16.74
CA LYS A 39 -9.67 -5.33 -16.68
C LYS A 39 -9.94 -5.92 -15.31
N ALA A 40 -9.51 -5.24 -14.24
CA ALA A 40 -9.75 -5.67 -12.86
C ALA A 40 -11.24 -5.67 -12.51
N ALA A 41 -11.99 -4.64 -12.93
CA ALA A 41 -13.43 -4.56 -12.70
C ALA A 41 -14.22 -5.74 -13.28
N ARG A 42 -13.76 -6.30 -14.42
CA ARG A 42 -14.43 -7.45 -15.05
C ARG A 42 -14.46 -8.70 -14.17
N THR A 43 -13.49 -8.87 -13.25
CA THR A 43 -13.45 -10.02 -12.34
C THR A 43 -14.57 -9.98 -11.29
N PHE A 44 -15.18 -8.82 -11.06
CA PHE A 44 -16.27 -8.58 -10.12
C PHE A 44 -17.61 -8.24 -10.81
N LYS A 45 -17.72 -8.51 -12.11
CA LYS A 45 -18.91 -8.14 -12.89
C LYS A 45 -20.21 -8.65 -12.25
N GLY A 46 -21.18 -7.76 -12.09
CA GLY A 46 -22.48 -8.06 -11.49
C GLY A 46 -22.52 -8.10 -9.96
N GLN A 47 -21.38 -7.88 -9.29
CA GLN A 47 -21.27 -7.93 -7.83
C GLN A 47 -21.11 -6.54 -7.19
N MET A 48 -20.89 -5.49 -7.99
CA MET A 48 -20.67 -4.12 -7.53
C MET A 48 -21.11 -3.11 -8.59
N GLU A 49 -21.32 -1.88 -8.15
CA GLU A 49 -21.48 -0.71 -9.03
C GLU A 49 -20.12 -0.13 -9.37
N VAL A 50 -19.87 0.26 -10.62
CA VAL A 50 -18.63 0.96 -11.02
C VAL A 50 -18.97 2.37 -11.46
N MET A 51 -18.31 3.33 -10.84
CA MET A 51 -18.31 4.73 -11.25
C MET A 51 -16.89 5.16 -11.58
N TRP A 52 -16.64 5.42 -12.87
CA TRP A 52 -15.36 5.96 -13.32
C TRP A 52 -15.31 7.46 -13.10
N GLY A 53 -14.27 7.97 -12.44
CA GLY A 53 -14.13 9.40 -12.18
C GLY A 53 -12.72 9.75 -11.66
N ASP A 54 -12.51 11.04 -11.46
CA ASP A 54 -11.24 11.59 -10.98
C ASP A 54 -11.49 12.39 -9.69
N LEU A 55 -10.71 12.11 -8.64
CA LEU A 55 -10.80 12.85 -7.36
C LEU A 55 -10.55 14.36 -7.50
N ARG A 56 -9.87 14.78 -8.55
CA ARG A 56 -9.66 16.21 -8.86
C ARG A 56 -10.91 16.91 -9.39
N ARG A 57 -11.96 16.17 -9.72
CA ARG A 57 -13.21 16.69 -10.26
C ARG A 57 -14.29 16.64 -9.18
N PRO A 58 -14.63 17.78 -8.55
CA PRO A 58 -15.63 17.81 -7.47
C PRO A 58 -16.99 17.20 -7.88
N GLN A 59 -17.40 17.33 -9.14
CA GLN A 59 -18.66 16.79 -9.65
C GLN A 59 -18.67 15.26 -9.65
N ASP A 60 -17.55 14.62 -10.08
CA ASP A 60 -17.41 13.16 -10.07
C ASP A 60 -17.48 12.64 -8.62
N VAL A 61 -16.79 13.33 -7.71
CA VAL A 61 -16.74 12.98 -6.28
C VAL A 61 -18.12 13.15 -5.63
N ALA A 62 -18.81 14.27 -5.88
CA ALA A 62 -20.14 14.53 -5.35
C ALA A 62 -21.15 13.48 -5.81
N ALA A 63 -21.12 13.07 -7.09
CA ALA A 63 -21.95 12.00 -7.60
C ALA A 63 -21.63 10.65 -6.95
N ALA A 64 -20.34 10.35 -6.70
CA ALA A 64 -19.92 9.10 -6.10
C ALA A 64 -20.40 8.93 -4.65
N VAL A 65 -20.42 9.99 -3.87
CA VAL A 65 -20.81 9.99 -2.44
C VAL A 65 -22.32 9.81 -2.24
N GLN A 66 -23.14 10.16 -3.24
CA GLN A 66 -24.60 10.14 -3.13
C GLN A 66 -25.16 8.80 -2.64
N GLY A 67 -25.90 8.84 -1.52
CA GLY A 67 -26.61 7.68 -0.97
C GLY A 67 -25.72 6.59 -0.37
N GLN A 68 -24.48 6.91 -0.01
CA GLN A 68 -23.57 5.98 0.66
C GLN A 68 -23.66 6.11 2.19
N ASP A 69 -23.47 4.99 2.90
CA ASP A 69 -23.44 4.96 4.37
C ASP A 69 -22.01 5.14 4.91
N VAL A 70 -21.02 4.59 4.18
CA VAL A 70 -19.61 4.64 4.54
C VAL A 70 -18.76 4.90 3.30
N VAL A 71 -17.72 5.71 3.45
CA VAL A 71 -16.67 5.91 2.45
C VAL A 71 -15.40 5.24 2.94
N VAL A 72 -14.88 4.28 2.16
CA VAL A 72 -13.55 3.69 2.34
C VAL A 72 -12.61 4.37 1.35
N HIS A 73 -11.72 5.23 1.86
CA HIS A 73 -10.85 6.04 1.03
C HIS A 73 -9.45 5.46 0.92
N LEU A 74 -9.18 4.75 -0.21
CA LEU A 74 -7.90 4.11 -0.53
C LEU A 74 -7.15 4.80 -1.68
N ALA A 75 -7.85 5.56 -2.53
CA ALA A 75 -7.25 6.20 -3.69
C ALA A 75 -6.17 7.18 -3.27
N PHE A 76 -4.92 6.92 -3.66
CA PHE A 76 -3.77 7.72 -3.29
C PHE A 76 -2.60 7.47 -4.25
N ILE A 77 -1.88 8.49 -4.64
CA ILE A 77 -0.62 8.38 -5.38
C ILE A 77 0.48 8.07 -4.37
N ILE A 78 1.12 6.92 -4.55
CA ILE A 78 2.17 6.41 -3.67
C ILE A 78 3.54 6.45 -4.36
N PRO A 79 4.65 6.38 -3.61
CA PRO A 79 5.98 6.22 -4.20
C PRO A 79 6.09 4.92 -5.02
N LYS A 80 6.79 4.97 -6.14
CA LYS A 80 7.22 3.85 -7.00
C LYS A 80 6.10 2.93 -7.52
N LEU A 81 5.29 2.34 -6.66
CA LEU A 81 4.25 1.34 -7.01
C LEU A 81 2.88 1.95 -7.30
N SER A 82 2.82 3.23 -7.68
CA SER A 82 1.56 3.90 -8.03
C SER A 82 0.88 3.22 -9.23
N ALA A 83 -0.43 2.96 -9.10
CA ALA A 83 -1.26 2.39 -10.16
C ALA A 83 -1.33 3.29 -11.42
N THR A 84 -1.00 4.56 -11.29
CA THR A 84 -0.92 5.52 -12.40
C THR A 84 0.43 5.48 -13.15
N GLY A 85 1.41 4.74 -12.62
CA GLY A 85 2.80 4.75 -13.12
C GLY A 85 3.57 6.03 -12.78
N VAL A 86 2.97 6.95 -12.01
CA VAL A 86 3.61 8.20 -11.56
C VAL A 86 3.99 8.07 -10.09
N ASP A 87 5.25 8.36 -9.79
CA ASP A 87 5.81 8.34 -8.44
C ASP A 87 5.49 9.67 -7.72
N CYS A 88 4.95 9.59 -6.50
CA CYS A 88 4.64 10.74 -5.66
C CYS A 88 5.87 11.64 -5.41
N GLU A 89 7.04 11.03 -5.19
CA GLU A 89 8.27 11.76 -4.88
C GLU A 89 8.86 12.48 -6.10
N ARG A 90 8.57 11.98 -7.31
CA ARG A 90 9.02 12.60 -8.58
C ARG A 90 8.10 13.71 -9.07
N ARG A 91 6.82 13.68 -8.72
CA ARG A 91 5.82 14.67 -9.08
C ARG A 91 4.97 15.07 -7.88
N PRO A 92 5.57 15.70 -6.87
CA PRO A 92 4.90 15.96 -5.59
C PRO A 92 3.69 16.88 -5.74
N ASP A 93 3.76 17.94 -6.54
CA ASP A 93 2.65 18.88 -6.72
C ASP A 93 1.44 18.23 -7.38
N TRP A 94 1.67 17.44 -8.44
CA TRP A 94 0.60 16.68 -9.09
C TRP A 94 0.01 15.62 -8.17
N ALA A 95 0.85 14.96 -7.37
CA ALA A 95 0.40 14.00 -6.37
C ALA A 95 -0.38 14.70 -5.25
N TYR A 96 0.00 15.92 -4.86
CA TYR A 96 -0.69 16.73 -3.87
C TYR A 96 -2.12 17.08 -4.31
N GLU A 97 -2.31 17.51 -5.56
CA GLU A 97 -3.64 17.78 -6.12
C GLU A 97 -4.58 16.59 -6.01
N ILE A 98 -4.06 15.36 -6.21
CA ILE A 98 -4.87 14.14 -6.14
C ILE A 98 -5.04 13.69 -4.69
N ASN A 99 -3.95 13.64 -3.94
CA ASN A 99 -3.94 13.07 -2.60
C ASN A 99 -4.65 14.00 -1.60
N VAL A 100 -4.23 15.24 -1.53
CA VAL A 100 -4.76 16.23 -0.57
C VAL A 100 -5.98 16.94 -1.14
N GLY A 101 -5.88 17.48 -2.36
CA GLY A 101 -7.01 18.13 -3.03
C GLY A 101 -8.19 17.17 -3.24
N GLY A 102 -7.90 15.95 -3.71
CA GLY A 102 -8.95 14.92 -3.87
C GLY A 102 -9.60 14.50 -2.56
N THR A 103 -8.83 14.38 -1.46
CA THR A 103 -9.38 14.13 -0.12
C THR A 103 -10.25 15.31 0.35
N ALA A 104 -9.84 16.55 0.08
CA ALA A 104 -10.64 17.74 0.38
C ALA A 104 -12.01 17.71 -0.34
N HIS A 105 -12.01 17.44 -1.65
CA HIS A 105 -13.25 17.32 -2.41
C HIS A 105 -14.16 16.22 -1.86
N LEU A 106 -13.58 15.08 -1.45
CA LEU A 106 -14.34 13.98 -0.86
C LEU A 106 -14.99 14.40 0.45
N LEU A 107 -14.24 15.01 1.37
CA LEU A 107 -14.77 15.49 2.65
C LEU A 107 -15.86 16.55 2.46
N GLN A 108 -15.66 17.52 1.57
CA GLN A 108 -16.65 18.54 1.24
C GLN A 108 -17.95 17.93 0.69
N ALA A 109 -17.83 16.96 -0.23
CA ALA A 109 -18.98 16.28 -0.79
C ALA A 109 -19.75 15.48 0.28
N MET A 110 -19.06 14.84 1.21
CA MET A 110 -19.67 14.11 2.32
C MET A 110 -20.38 15.05 3.30
N GLN A 111 -19.74 16.16 3.68
CA GLN A 111 -20.32 17.17 4.57
C GLN A 111 -21.57 17.83 4.01
N ALA A 112 -21.68 17.96 2.68
CA ALA A 112 -22.86 18.51 2.00
C ALA A 112 -24.07 17.55 2.00
N MET A 113 -23.90 16.28 2.41
CA MET A 113 -25.03 15.34 2.46
C MET A 113 -25.96 15.61 3.66
N PRO A 114 -27.29 15.48 3.50
CA PRO A 114 -28.23 15.58 4.62
C PRO A 114 -27.97 14.56 5.74
N ARG A 115 -27.41 13.42 5.37
CA ARG A 115 -26.89 12.39 6.28
C ARG A 115 -25.47 12.05 5.81
N PRO A 116 -24.46 12.73 6.40
CA PRO A 116 -23.08 12.49 6.02
C PRO A 116 -22.65 11.04 6.26
N PRO A 117 -22.03 10.37 5.27
CA PRO A 117 -21.49 9.05 5.48
C PRO A 117 -20.30 9.08 6.44
N LYS A 118 -20.00 7.94 7.09
CA LYS A 118 -18.78 7.75 7.85
C LYS A 118 -17.58 7.61 6.92
N ILE A 119 -16.36 7.97 7.37
CA ILE A 119 -15.14 7.80 6.58
C ILE A 119 -14.13 6.88 7.27
N LEU A 120 -13.68 5.84 6.55
CA LEU A 120 -12.51 5.05 6.87
C LEU A 120 -11.39 5.46 5.90
N PHE A 121 -10.38 6.15 6.41
CA PHE A 121 -9.22 6.60 5.64
C PHE A 121 -8.03 5.68 5.86
N THR A 122 -7.34 5.27 4.79
CA THR A 122 -6.09 4.52 4.91
C THR A 122 -4.88 5.45 4.88
N SER A 123 -4.10 5.40 5.93
CA SER A 123 -2.81 6.02 6.08
C SER A 123 -1.69 4.95 6.00
N SER A 124 -0.51 5.25 6.49
CA SER A 124 0.66 4.39 6.43
C SER A 124 1.49 4.48 7.69
N CYS A 125 2.18 3.39 8.05
CA CYS A 125 3.19 3.40 9.11
C CYS A 125 4.40 4.31 8.78
N HIS A 126 4.62 4.64 7.51
CA HIS A 126 5.66 5.59 7.09
C HIS A 126 5.54 6.98 7.72
N VAL A 127 4.36 7.34 8.24
CA VAL A 127 4.16 8.63 8.94
C VAL A 127 5.03 8.78 10.18
N TYR A 128 5.50 7.69 10.77
CA TYR A 128 6.42 7.73 11.93
C TYR A 128 7.86 8.08 11.55
N GLY A 129 8.22 8.02 10.25
CA GLY A 129 9.58 8.27 9.80
C GLY A 129 10.56 7.16 10.13
N ARG A 130 11.84 7.52 10.28
CA ARG A 130 12.94 6.57 10.48
C ARG A 130 13.15 6.29 11.96
N THR A 131 12.51 5.27 12.49
CA THR A 131 12.46 4.96 13.94
C THR A 131 13.36 3.80 14.38
N GLN A 132 14.24 3.30 13.49
CA GLN A 132 15.09 2.13 13.77
C GLN A 132 16.03 2.28 15.00
N HIS A 133 16.31 3.52 15.42
CA HIS A 133 17.09 3.85 16.62
C HIS A 133 16.29 3.84 17.93
N GLN A 134 14.96 3.70 17.82
CA GLN A 134 14.04 3.67 18.96
C GLN A 134 13.63 2.23 19.26
N PRO A 135 13.30 1.88 20.52
CA PRO A 135 12.77 0.56 20.82
C PRO A 135 11.41 0.34 20.16
N PRO A 136 11.18 -0.84 19.52
CA PRO A 136 9.86 -1.19 18.97
C PRO A 136 8.92 -1.70 20.05
N PRO A 137 7.62 -1.86 19.79
CA PRO A 137 6.91 -1.49 18.57
C PRO A 137 6.48 -0.02 18.54
N ARG A 138 6.09 0.48 17.34
CA ARG A 138 5.42 1.79 17.22
C ARG A 138 3.99 1.71 17.70
N THR A 139 3.53 2.75 18.35
CA THR A 139 2.17 2.89 18.85
C THR A 139 1.47 4.09 18.20
N VAL A 140 0.15 4.20 18.37
CA VAL A 140 -0.59 5.38 17.88
C VAL A 140 -0.18 6.68 18.58
N ALA A 141 0.38 6.60 19.79
CA ALA A 141 0.84 7.73 20.57
C ALA A 141 2.21 8.27 20.11
N ASP A 142 2.96 7.49 19.34
CA ASP A 142 4.26 7.93 18.83
C ASP A 142 4.11 9.14 17.91
N PRO A 143 5.04 10.11 17.97
CA PRO A 143 4.99 11.30 17.13
C PRO A 143 5.18 10.96 15.66
N VAL A 144 4.41 11.62 14.78
CA VAL A 144 4.59 11.52 13.35
C VAL A 144 5.73 12.41 12.87
N GLN A 145 6.61 11.88 12.00
CA GLN A 145 7.81 12.55 11.49
C GLN A 145 7.92 12.32 9.98
N PRO A 146 7.31 13.18 9.14
CA PRO A 146 7.30 12.98 7.71
C PRO A 146 8.70 13.16 7.11
N VAL A 147 9.15 12.17 6.35
CA VAL A 147 10.46 12.19 5.65
C VAL A 147 10.34 12.31 4.14
N GLU A 148 9.15 12.14 3.59
CA GLU A 148 8.84 12.10 2.16
C GLU A 148 7.59 12.95 1.86
N HIS A 149 7.37 13.35 0.61
CA HIS A 149 6.14 14.04 0.17
C HIS A 149 4.90 13.17 0.43
N TYR A 150 4.99 11.89 0.13
CA TYR A 150 3.94 10.92 0.41
C TYR A 150 3.46 10.98 1.87
N THR A 151 4.40 10.94 2.81
CA THR A 151 4.07 10.95 4.25
C THR A 151 3.51 12.29 4.71
N ARG A 152 3.98 13.41 4.14
CA ARG A 152 3.39 14.74 4.38
C ARG A 152 1.94 14.80 3.92
N HIS A 153 1.65 14.28 2.70
CA HIS A 153 0.27 14.21 2.19
C HIS A 153 -0.61 13.34 3.08
N LYS A 154 -0.11 12.17 3.56
CA LYS A 154 -0.86 11.31 4.49
C LYS A 154 -1.20 12.01 5.79
N ILE A 155 -0.22 12.68 6.43
CA ILE A 155 -0.41 13.40 7.69
C ILE A 155 -1.41 14.55 7.52
N GLU A 156 -1.31 15.30 6.42
CA GLU A 156 -2.24 16.38 6.12
C GLU A 156 -3.67 15.84 5.92
N CYS A 157 -3.83 14.76 5.17
CA CYS A 157 -5.12 14.10 5.01
C CYS A 157 -5.66 13.53 6.34
N GLU A 158 -4.81 12.93 7.20
CA GLU A 158 -5.24 12.49 8.54
C GLU A 158 -5.79 13.66 9.37
N ARG A 159 -5.12 14.84 9.32
CA ARG A 159 -5.60 16.04 10.00
C ARG A 159 -6.94 16.48 9.45
N MET A 160 -7.06 16.63 8.11
CA MET A 160 -8.31 17.00 7.46
C MET A 160 -9.47 16.09 7.82
N VAL A 161 -9.23 14.78 7.86
CA VAL A 161 -10.23 13.76 8.22
C VAL A 161 -10.67 13.94 9.67
N ARG A 162 -9.74 14.15 10.62
CA ARG A 162 -10.06 14.38 12.04
C ARG A 162 -10.84 15.67 12.25
N ASP A 163 -10.46 16.74 11.54
CA ASP A 163 -11.05 18.08 11.66
C ASP A 163 -12.38 18.22 10.88
N SER A 164 -12.79 17.19 10.11
CA SER A 164 -13.94 17.25 9.22
C SER A 164 -15.31 17.30 9.92
N GLY A 165 -15.38 16.97 11.21
CA GLY A 165 -16.66 16.81 11.92
C GLY A 165 -17.46 15.55 11.54
N LEU A 166 -16.95 14.71 10.63
CA LEU A 166 -17.54 13.43 10.25
C LEU A 166 -17.20 12.35 11.27
N GLN A 167 -17.94 11.25 11.28
CA GLN A 167 -17.50 10.04 11.95
C GLN A 167 -16.38 9.41 11.13
N TRP A 168 -15.18 9.31 11.71
CA TRP A 168 -13.98 8.88 10.99
C TRP A 168 -13.25 7.75 11.70
N SER A 169 -12.52 6.96 10.93
CA SER A 169 -11.45 6.09 11.41
C SER A 169 -10.26 6.14 10.46
N ILE A 170 -9.04 6.04 11.00
CA ILE A 170 -7.79 6.10 10.25
C ILE A 170 -7.02 4.81 10.47
N PHE A 171 -6.72 4.09 9.38
CA PHE A 171 -5.93 2.88 9.39
C PHE A 171 -4.53 3.16 8.86
N ARG A 172 -3.50 3.14 9.74
CA ARG A 172 -2.08 3.22 9.36
C ARG A 172 -1.59 1.82 9.02
N LEU A 173 -1.39 1.56 7.74
CA LEU A 173 -1.02 0.24 7.23
C LEU A 173 0.49 0.00 7.35
N ALA A 174 0.87 -1.20 7.77
CA ALA A 174 2.21 -1.76 7.63
C ALA A 174 2.55 -2.04 6.16
N ALA A 175 3.75 -2.55 5.89
CA ALA A 175 4.16 -2.91 4.52
C ALA A 175 3.21 -3.95 3.91
N THR A 176 2.54 -3.57 2.82
CA THR A 176 1.54 -4.39 2.13
C THR A 176 2.00 -4.69 0.72
N LEU A 177 2.60 -5.85 0.51
CA LEU A 177 3.17 -6.26 -0.77
C LEU A 177 2.07 -6.75 -1.72
N PRO A 178 2.04 -6.30 -2.99
CA PRO A 178 1.10 -6.82 -3.97
C PRO A 178 1.47 -8.23 -4.42
N ILE A 179 0.46 -9.09 -4.64
CA ILE A 179 0.65 -10.45 -5.15
C ILE A 179 0.85 -10.37 -6.66
N THR A 180 2.04 -9.96 -7.06
CA THR A 180 2.46 -9.86 -8.46
C THR A 180 3.99 -9.90 -8.51
N MET A 181 4.55 -10.28 -9.66
CA MET A 181 5.99 -10.22 -9.85
C MET A 181 6.44 -8.75 -9.91
N ILE A 182 6.98 -8.25 -8.81
CA ILE A 182 7.58 -6.92 -8.74
C ILE A 182 9.08 -7.10 -8.61
N LEU A 183 9.80 -6.75 -9.66
CA LEU A 183 11.24 -6.57 -9.63
C LEU A 183 11.52 -5.06 -9.55
N ASP A 184 11.10 -4.45 -8.45
CA ASP A 184 11.23 -3.01 -8.21
C ASP A 184 12.59 -2.69 -7.59
N PRO A 185 13.35 -1.75 -8.16
CA PRO A 185 14.58 -1.24 -7.56
C PRO A 185 14.41 -0.68 -6.15
N GLY A 186 13.19 -0.29 -5.77
CA GLY A 186 12.87 0.15 -4.42
C GLY A 186 13.17 -0.84 -3.31
N MET A 187 13.27 -2.12 -3.63
CA MET A 187 13.73 -3.14 -2.70
C MET A 187 15.12 -2.86 -2.13
N PHE A 188 15.98 -2.17 -2.88
CA PHE A 188 17.33 -1.83 -2.46
C PHE A 188 17.41 -0.64 -1.49
N ASP A 189 16.35 0.15 -1.37
CA ASP A 189 16.32 1.31 -0.47
C ASP A 189 16.11 0.92 1.00
N VAL A 190 15.72 -0.31 1.26
CA VAL A 190 15.50 -0.83 2.61
C VAL A 190 16.77 -1.56 3.08
N PRO A 191 17.42 -1.13 4.16
CA PRO A 191 18.57 -1.85 4.75
C PRO A 191 18.16 -3.25 5.17
N LEU A 192 19.08 -4.21 5.00
CA LEU A 192 18.81 -5.61 5.34
C LEU A 192 18.57 -5.84 6.83
N ASN A 193 19.11 -4.99 7.68
CA ASN A 193 18.93 -5.02 9.14
C ASN A 193 17.73 -4.17 9.63
N ASN A 194 16.95 -3.57 8.71
CA ASN A 194 15.82 -2.74 9.08
C ASN A 194 14.67 -3.60 9.61
N ARG A 195 14.08 -3.23 10.76
CA ARG A 195 12.85 -3.83 11.23
C ARG A 195 11.72 -3.44 10.28
N ILE A 196 10.87 -4.39 9.95
CA ILE A 196 9.73 -4.20 9.07
C ILE A 196 8.59 -5.13 9.49
N GLU A 197 7.39 -4.61 9.58
CA GLU A 197 6.20 -5.43 9.71
C GLU A 197 5.51 -5.55 8.37
N TYR A 198 5.19 -6.79 8.01
CA TYR A 198 4.41 -7.13 6.83
C TYR A 198 2.94 -7.35 7.21
N VAL A 199 2.01 -6.98 6.34
CA VAL A 199 0.61 -7.40 6.43
C VAL A 199 0.12 -7.89 5.08
N HIS A 200 -0.54 -9.05 5.07
CA HIS A 200 -1.09 -9.62 3.85
C HIS A 200 -2.22 -8.74 3.31
N THR A 201 -2.22 -8.47 2.00
CA THR A 201 -3.22 -7.57 1.38
C THR A 201 -4.68 -8.03 1.62
N ARG A 202 -4.93 -9.36 1.70
CA ARG A 202 -6.25 -9.90 2.04
C ARG A 202 -6.64 -9.65 3.49
N ASP A 203 -5.67 -9.62 4.41
CA ASP A 203 -5.93 -9.30 5.81
C ASP A 203 -6.24 -7.80 5.98
N VAL A 204 -5.59 -6.94 5.21
CA VAL A 204 -5.99 -5.52 5.13
C VAL A 204 -7.42 -5.39 4.59
N GLY A 205 -7.77 -6.14 3.56
CA GLY A 205 -9.15 -6.19 3.03
C GLY A 205 -10.16 -6.62 4.09
N LEU A 206 -9.82 -7.66 4.87
CA LEU A 206 -10.65 -8.16 5.97
C LEU A 206 -10.76 -7.12 7.10
N ALA A 207 -9.65 -6.47 7.48
CA ALA A 207 -9.66 -5.38 8.47
C ALA A 207 -10.60 -4.24 8.06
N ILE A 208 -10.57 -3.83 6.79
CA ILE A 208 -11.44 -2.79 6.25
C ILE A 208 -12.92 -3.24 6.31
N ALA A 209 -13.24 -4.44 5.84
CA ALA A 209 -14.61 -4.93 5.82
C ALA A 209 -15.19 -5.13 7.23
N ASN A 210 -14.38 -5.67 8.17
CA ASN A 210 -14.77 -5.78 9.57
C ASN A 210 -14.89 -4.39 10.22
N GLY A 211 -14.02 -3.44 9.86
CA GLY A 211 -14.08 -2.06 10.32
C GLY A 211 -15.37 -1.34 9.90
N VAL A 212 -15.80 -1.51 8.65
CA VAL A 212 -17.07 -0.94 8.16
C VAL A 212 -18.26 -1.38 9.01
N ARG A 213 -18.23 -2.58 9.58
CA ARG A 213 -19.29 -3.13 10.45
C ARG A 213 -19.14 -2.78 11.93
N SER A 214 -17.96 -2.37 12.36
CA SER A 214 -17.68 -2.08 13.75
C SER A 214 -18.17 -0.68 14.14
N GLU A 215 -18.81 -0.56 15.28
CA GLU A 215 -19.10 0.75 15.88
C GLU A 215 -17.96 1.26 16.77
N GLU A 216 -17.01 0.39 17.17
CA GLU A 216 -15.94 0.73 18.09
C GLU A 216 -14.72 1.43 17.47
N ILE A 217 -14.61 1.44 16.13
CA ILE A 217 -13.44 2.04 15.45
C ILE A 217 -13.55 3.54 15.21
N TRP A 218 -14.77 4.09 15.30
CA TRP A 218 -15.01 5.49 14.97
C TRP A 218 -14.40 6.42 16.01
N GLY A 219 -13.68 7.45 15.53
CA GLY A 219 -12.85 8.34 16.32
C GLY A 219 -11.45 7.78 16.64
N LYS A 220 -11.08 6.61 16.07
CA LYS A 220 -9.79 5.95 16.36
C LYS A 220 -8.83 5.96 15.19
N VAL A 221 -7.55 6.04 15.53
CA VAL A 221 -6.44 5.63 14.65
C VAL A 221 -6.06 4.21 15.04
N LEU A 222 -5.97 3.32 14.06
CA LEU A 222 -5.60 1.92 14.27
C LEU A 222 -4.37 1.57 13.42
N LEU A 223 -3.43 0.83 14.02
CA LEU A 223 -2.28 0.29 13.32
C LEU A 223 -2.65 -1.07 12.72
N ILE A 224 -2.54 -1.20 11.40
CA ILE A 224 -2.94 -2.41 10.68
C ILE A 224 -1.67 -3.10 10.16
N GLY A 225 -1.18 -4.05 10.93
CA GLY A 225 -0.03 -4.90 10.64
C GLY A 225 -0.38 -6.38 10.77
N GLY A 226 0.52 -7.27 10.38
CA GLY A 226 0.32 -8.71 10.46
C GLY A 226 0.52 -9.30 11.86
N GLY A 227 0.91 -8.48 12.84
CA GLY A 227 1.20 -8.89 14.22
C GLY A 227 2.54 -9.60 14.38
N PRO A 228 2.80 -10.20 15.57
CA PRO A 228 4.11 -10.77 15.90
C PRO A 228 4.66 -11.80 14.89
N ARG A 229 3.77 -12.54 14.21
CA ARG A 229 4.19 -13.51 13.18
C ARG A 229 4.66 -12.86 11.87
N CYS A 230 4.46 -11.55 11.73
CA CYS A 230 4.80 -10.78 10.54
C CYS A 230 5.80 -9.66 10.84
N GLN A 231 6.43 -9.69 12.01
CA GLN A 231 7.50 -8.78 12.44
C GLN A 231 8.86 -9.40 12.11
N PHE A 232 9.55 -8.84 11.14
CA PHE A 232 10.79 -9.37 10.59
C PHE A 232 11.90 -8.32 10.59
N VAL A 233 13.13 -8.79 10.38
CA VAL A 233 14.20 -8.01 9.80
C VAL A 233 14.12 -8.15 8.29
N TYR A 234 14.33 -7.07 7.53
CA TYR A 234 14.09 -7.05 6.08
C TYR A 234 14.82 -8.14 5.30
N ARG A 235 16.02 -8.55 5.76
CA ARG A 235 16.77 -9.69 5.21
C ARG A 235 15.91 -10.92 5.07
N GLU A 236 15.14 -11.26 6.10
CA GLU A 236 14.28 -12.46 6.11
C GLU A 236 13.20 -12.39 5.04
N ILE A 237 12.57 -11.23 4.87
CA ILE A 237 11.55 -11.02 3.82
C ILE A 237 12.18 -11.12 2.43
N ALA A 238 13.33 -10.45 2.22
CA ALA A 238 14.02 -10.43 0.94
C ALA A 238 14.50 -11.84 0.55
N GLU A 239 15.11 -12.59 1.47
CA GLU A 239 15.54 -13.96 1.25
C GLU A 239 14.38 -14.87 0.87
N ARG A 240 13.32 -14.92 1.70
CA ARG A 240 12.17 -15.79 1.45
C ARG A 240 11.51 -15.50 0.10
N ILE A 241 11.33 -14.24 -0.25
CA ILE A 241 10.71 -13.87 -1.53
C ILE A 241 11.63 -14.20 -2.70
N LEU A 242 12.90 -13.76 -2.65
CA LEU A 242 13.84 -13.94 -3.76
C LEU A 242 14.17 -15.41 -4.01
N GLU A 243 14.28 -16.23 -2.96
CA GLU A 243 14.47 -17.69 -3.10
C GLU A 243 13.21 -18.34 -3.70
N ALA A 244 12.03 -17.99 -3.21
CA ALA A 244 10.76 -18.57 -3.70
C ALA A 244 10.53 -18.29 -5.19
N ILE A 245 10.86 -17.08 -5.66
CA ILE A 245 10.75 -16.73 -7.09
C ILE A 245 11.91 -17.22 -7.94
N GLY A 246 12.93 -17.87 -7.33
CA GLY A 246 14.06 -18.48 -8.04
C GLY A 246 15.20 -17.52 -8.40
N VAL A 247 15.18 -16.28 -7.93
CA VAL A 247 16.26 -15.30 -8.11
C VAL A 247 17.41 -15.54 -7.13
N GLY A 248 17.08 -15.94 -5.89
CA GLY A 248 18.02 -16.08 -4.79
C GLY A 248 18.51 -14.75 -4.22
N MET A 249 18.98 -14.75 -2.98
CA MET A 249 19.42 -13.55 -2.30
C MET A 249 20.52 -12.81 -3.08
N LEU A 250 20.46 -11.47 -3.05
CA LEU A 250 21.40 -10.57 -3.72
C LEU A 250 22.50 -10.12 -2.72
N PRO A 251 23.67 -9.64 -3.21
CA PRO A 251 24.76 -9.16 -2.35
C PRO A 251 24.30 -8.02 -1.44
N GLU A 252 24.84 -7.97 -0.20
CA GLU A 252 24.49 -6.95 0.79
C GLU A 252 24.80 -5.54 0.32
N GLU A 253 25.88 -5.38 -0.42
CA GLU A 253 26.33 -4.10 -0.97
C GLU A 253 25.35 -3.50 -1.99
N ALA A 254 24.37 -4.29 -2.42
CA ALA A 254 23.30 -3.79 -3.29
C ALA A 254 22.19 -3.05 -2.53
N PHE A 255 22.18 -3.12 -1.20
CA PHE A 255 21.15 -2.53 -0.36
C PHE A 255 21.62 -1.26 0.34
N SER A 256 20.71 -0.37 0.67
CA SER A 256 20.95 0.85 1.45
C SER A 256 21.48 0.51 2.85
N THR A 257 22.22 1.44 3.43
CA THR A 257 22.56 1.46 4.85
C THR A 257 21.79 2.52 5.63
N THR A 258 21.04 3.37 4.92
CA THR A 258 20.23 4.43 5.54
C THR A 258 18.89 3.85 6.02
N PRO A 259 18.54 3.99 7.31
CA PRO A 259 17.28 3.47 7.86
C PRO A 259 16.06 3.86 7.02
N PHE A 260 15.16 2.91 6.77
CA PHE A 260 13.92 3.12 6.04
C PHE A 260 12.77 3.41 7.01
N ALA A 261 11.75 4.12 6.53
CA ALA A 261 10.65 4.63 7.35
C ALA A 261 9.54 3.59 7.62
N VAL A 262 9.93 2.42 8.09
CA VAL A 262 9.03 1.33 8.54
C VAL A 262 9.56 0.74 9.84
N ASP A 263 8.70 0.15 10.64
CA ASP A 263 9.05 -0.51 11.91
C ASP A 263 7.99 -1.55 12.27
N TRP A 264 8.15 -2.25 13.38
CA TRP A 264 7.12 -3.09 14.00
C TRP A 264 6.05 -2.22 14.66
N LEU A 265 4.81 -2.68 14.63
CA LEU A 265 3.64 -1.94 15.12
C LEU A 265 2.98 -2.69 16.28
N ASP A 266 2.45 -1.94 17.23
CA ASP A 266 1.53 -2.50 18.22
C ASP A 266 0.13 -2.59 17.59
N THR A 267 -0.23 -3.77 17.18
CA THR A 267 -1.52 -4.08 16.56
C THR A 267 -2.53 -4.70 17.50
N THR A 268 -2.27 -4.68 18.82
CA THR A 268 -3.10 -5.34 19.83
C THR A 268 -4.55 -4.86 19.79
N GLU A 269 -4.76 -3.53 19.76
CA GLU A 269 -6.12 -2.97 19.72
C GLU A 269 -6.82 -3.27 18.39
N SER A 270 -6.14 -3.09 17.26
CA SER A 270 -6.72 -3.35 15.94
C SER A 270 -7.08 -4.82 15.76
N GLN A 271 -6.24 -5.75 16.21
CA GLN A 271 -6.55 -7.18 16.16
C GLN A 271 -7.74 -7.53 17.06
N ARG A 272 -7.81 -6.97 18.28
CA ARG A 272 -8.96 -7.17 19.17
C ARG A 272 -10.28 -6.70 18.55
N LEU A 273 -10.26 -5.51 17.90
CA LEU A 273 -11.46 -4.90 17.32
C LEU A 273 -11.88 -5.53 15.99
N LEU A 274 -10.90 -5.96 15.18
CA LEU A 274 -11.13 -6.30 13.78
C LEU A 274 -10.92 -7.79 13.46
N ASN A 275 -10.18 -8.54 14.30
CA ASN A 275 -9.89 -9.97 14.14
C ASN A 275 -9.48 -10.34 12.68
N TYR A 276 -8.44 -9.70 12.17
CA TYR A 276 -8.07 -9.77 10.73
C TYR A 276 -6.76 -10.48 10.44
N GLN A 277 -5.89 -10.69 11.44
CA GLN A 277 -4.56 -11.30 11.28
C GLN A 277 -4.67 -12.81 11.09
N GLN A 278 -4.90 -13.23 9.85
CA GLN A 278 -5.10 -14.63 9.48
C GLN A 278 -3.93 -15.22 8.69
N ARG A 279 -3.13 -14.37 8.02
CA ARG A 279 -2.08 -14.79 7.08
C ARG A 279 -0.73 -14.23 7.51
N ASP A 280 0.31 -14.96 7.13
CA ASP A 280 1.69 -14.57 7.36
C ASP A 280 2.50 -14.44 6.05
N LEU A 281 3.82 -14.34 6.16
CA LEU A 281 4.71 -14.21 5.01
C LEU A 281 4.75 -15.49 4.16
N ASP A 282 4.58 -16.66 4.77
CA ASP A 282 4.58 -17.93 4.02
C ASP A 282 3.32 -18.06 3.16
N ASP A 283 2.18 -17.54 3.63
CA ASP A 283 0.96 -17.43 2.81
C ASP A 283 1.17 -16.51 1.61
N TYR A 284 1.83 -15.36 1.81
CA TYR A 284 2.17 -14.45 0.71
C TYR A 284 3.10 -15.11 -0.31
N VAL A 285 4.15 -15.79 0.16
CA VAL A 285 5.09 -16.51 -0.71
C VAL A 285 4.37 -17.60 -1.51
N ARG A 286 3.46 -18.32 -0.89
CA ARG A 286 2.63 -19.35 -1.55
C ARG A 286 1.74 -18.74 -2.63
N ASP A 287 1.05 -17.63 -2.31
CA ASP A 287 0.22 -16.91 -3.27
C ASP A 287 1.03 -16.35 -4.44
N LEU A 288 2.24 -15.83 -4.17
CA LEU A 288 3.14 -15.31 -5.20
C LEU A 288 3.64 -16.42 -6.14
N VAL A 289 4.04 -17.58 -5.59
CA VAL A 289 4.46 -18.76 -6.35
C VAL A 289 3.29 -19.27 -7.21
N GLN A 290 2.09 -19.34 -6.66
CA GLN A 290 0.89 -19.73 -7.39
C GLN A 290 0.57 -18.74 -8.53
N PHE A 291 0.68 -17.44 -8.27
CA PHE A 291 0.48 -16.39 -9.29
C PHE A 291 1.48 -16.51 -10.45
N LEU A 292 2.73 -16.81 -10.14
CA LEU A 292 3.79 -16.96 -11.15
C LEU A 292 3.61 -18.26 -11.95
N GLY A 293 3.20 -19.33 -11.30
CA GLY A 293 2.96 -20.62 -11.95
C GLY A 293 4.13 -21.09 -12.83
N PRO A 294 3.89 -21.52 -14.07
CA PRO A 294 4.95 -22.01 -14.96
C PRO A 294 6.04 -20.97 -15.30
N ARG A 295 5.77 -19.67 -15.11
CA ARG A 295 6.77 -18.60 -15.35
C ARG A 295 7.99 -18.73 -14.42
N LEU A 296 7.86 -19.41 -13.28
CA LEU A 296 9.00 -19.69 -12.39
C LEU A 296 10.12 -20.47 -13.08
N TYR A 297 9.79 -21.39 -14.01
CA TYR A 297 10.81 -22.08 -14.79
C TYR A 297 11.65 -21.13 -15.63
N LEU A 298 11.02 -20.12 -16.23
CA LEU A 298 11.71 -19.07 -16.99
C LEU A 298 12.59 -18.21 -16.09
N VAL A 299 12.08 -17.84 -14.90
CA VAL A 299 12.88 -17.08 -13.91
C VAL A 299 14.14 -17.86 -13.52
N ARG A 300 14.00 -19.16 -13.24
CA ARG A 300 15.13 -20.04 -12.88
C ARG A 300 16.12 -20.20 -14.04
N LEU A 301 15.63 -20.40 -15.26
CA LEU A 301 16.45 -20.54 -16.46
C LEU A 301 17.27 -19.27 -16.73
N PHE A 302 16.66 -18.09 -16.59
CA PHE A 302 17.30 -16.80 -16.80
C PHE A 302 17.86 -16.16 -15.52
N ARG A 303 17.98 -16.93 -14.44
CA ARG A 303 18.46 -16.45 -13.12
C ARG A 303 19.71 -15.57 -13.19
N PRO A 304 20.81 -15.95 -13.88
CA PRO A 304 22.02 -15.13 -13.92
C PRO A 304 21.74 -13.74 -14.53
N PHE A 305 21.00 -13.69 -15.63
CA PHE A 305 20.65 -12.43 -16.30
C PHE A 305 19.73 -11.55 -15.46
N LEU A 306 18.74 -12.15 -14.79
CA LEU A 306 17.82 -11.42 -13.90
C LEU A 306 18.56 -10.86 -12.69
N ARG A 307 19.47 -11.60 -12.09
CA ARG A 307 20.31 -11.11 -10.98
C ARG A 307 21.16 -9.92 -11.42
N GLN A 308 21.81 -10.02 -12.57
CA GLN A 308 22.60 -8.94 -13.13
C GLN A 308 21.76 -7.71 -13.45
N TRP A 309 20.60 -7.91 -14.05
CA TRP A 309 19.65 -6.85 -14.35
C TRP A 309 19.17 -6.15 -13.07
N LEU A 310 18.81 -6.89 -12.02
CA LEU A 310 18.46 -6.32 -10.72
C LEU A 310 19.61 -5.52 -10.11
N LEU A 311 20.81 -6.09 -10.06
CA LEU A 311 21.98 -5.42 -9.53
C LEU A 311 22.31 -4.13 -10.30
N SER A 312 22.09 -4.11 -11.62
CA SER A 312 22.24 -2.89 -12.42
C SER A 312 21.25 -1.78 -12.08
N ARG A 313 20.15 -2.10 -11.40
CA ARG A 313 19.13 -1.16 -10.95
C ARG A 313 19.37 -0.63 -9.53
N SER A 314 20.27 -1.29 -8.78
CA SER A 314 20.61 -0.81 -7.44
C SER A 314 21.49 0.45 -7.55
N PRO A 315 21.11 1.55 -6.88
CA PRO A 315 21.96 2.74 -6.82
C PRO A 315 23.19 2.56 -5.90
N TYR A 316 23.21 1.48 -5.11
CA TYR A 316 24.26 1.20 -4.11
C TYR A 316 25.30 0.23 -4.63
N PHE A 317 24.96 -0.63 -5.59
CA PHE A 317 25.85 -1.67 -6.09
C PHE A 317 26.86 -1.14 -7.11
N ARG A 318 28.14 -1.38 -6.85
CA ARG A 318 29.23 -1.10 -7.79
C ARG A 318 29.85 -2.41 -8.25
N PRO A 319 29.69 -2.78 -9.54
CA PRO A 319 30.22 -4.04 -10.04
C PRO A 319 31.75 -4.05 -10.01
N PRO A 320 32.37 -5.22 -9.80
CA PRO A 320 33.81 -5.39 -9.95
C PRO A 320 34.29 -4.96 -11.35
N ARG A 321 35.53 -4.44 -11.44
CA ARG A 321 36.10 -3.99 -12.73
C ARG A 321 36.19 -5.11 -13.78
N SER A 322 36.20 -6.36 -13.36
CA SER A 322 36.22 -7.55 -14.22
C SER A 322 34.90 -7.80 -14.99
N TRP A 323 33.86 -7.13 -14.63
CA TRP A 323 32.55 -7.29 -15.29
C TRP A 323 32.44 -6.35 -16.50
N TRP A 324 33.23 -6.62 -17.59
CA TRP A 324 33.30 -5.79 -18.80
C TRP A 324 31.93 -5.58 -19.49
N TRP A 325 31.02 -6.56 -19.43
CA TRP A 325 29.68 -6.52 -20.00
C TRP A 325 28.75 -5.51 -19.28
N TRP A 326 29.05 -5.03 -18.08
CA TRP A 326 28.34 -3.95 -17.40
C TRP A 326 28.32 -2.66 -18.21
N LYS A 327 29.30 -2.43 -19.05
CA LYS A 327 29.40 -1.27 -19.93
C LYS A 327 28.40 -1.30 -21.09
N LEU A 328 27.81 -2.46 -21.39
CA LEU A 328 26.84 -2.65 -22.47
C LEU A 328 25.40 -2.29 -22.05
N TRP A 329 25.17 -2.06 -20.76
CA TRP A 329 23.85 -1.72 -20.22
C TRP A 329 23.90 -0.34 -19.56
N PRO A 330 23.39 0.73 -20.21
CA PRO A 330 23.43 2.05 -19.60
C PRO A 330 22.55 2.08 -18.34
N VAL A 331 23.20 2.24 -17.16
CA VAL A 331 22.50 2.53 -15.91
C VAL A 331 21.92 3.92 -16.03
N PRO A 332 20.62 4.15 -15.84
CA PRO A 332 20.09 5.48 -15.67
C PRO A 332 20.77 6.12 -14.45
N ARG A 333 21.55 7.19 -14.68
CA ARG A 333 22.11 7.96 -13.58
C ARG A 333 20.96 8.54 -12.76
N PRO A 334 21.00 8.50 -11.42
CA PRO A 334 20.04 9.25 -10.64
C PRO A 334 20.17 10.72 -11.06
N VAL A 335 19.05 11.30 -11.45
CA VAL A 335 18.94 12.75 -11.64
C VAL A 335 19.09 13.33 -10.24
N GLY A 336 20.16 14.12 -10.03
CA GLY A 336 20.46 14.78 -8.77
C GLY A 336 19.42 15.83 -8.38
#